data_3ffc2e29e4988044ed0e2592328fd672
#
_entry.id   3ffc2e29e4988044ed0e2592328fd672
#
_cell.length_a   1.000
_cell.length_b   1.000
_cell.length_c   1.000
_cell.angle_alpha   90.00
_cell.angle_beta   90.00
_cell.angle_gamma   90.00
#
_symmetry.space_group_name_H-M   'P 1'
#
loop_
_entity.id
_entity.type
_entity.pdbx_description
1 polymer ?
#
loop_
_entity_poly.entity_id
_entity_poly.type
_entity_poly.pdbx_seq_one_letter_code
_entity_poly.pdbx_strand_id
1 'polypeptide(L)'
;MDIAQRLRAVRARMEKAGADALWISTPENHRYVTGFNNPDGRVLVTAENAYVFADFRYAENARKICGASFEVIEPNKKIISGHLPEIFAECGAVTVAYEENALVCAEFDRLKNALTGCSFVPFSEELSDIRRIKTADEAEKIAAAQDIADAAFAHILTLLPGNMTIPGDMTEADVAAELEYFMKTHGADGISFETIAVSGRASSSPHATPSQRKLEKGFLTMDFGAEVDGYRSDMTRTVVLGRADAEMKRLYETVLNAQLAALREIGPGKDCAATDKIARDIIDGAGYSGRFGHSLGHGVGLEIHEAPNLSPSASGKVLVPGDVVTVEPGIYIEGKYGCRIEDMVLITEDGAHNFTHSPKELIEI
;
A
#
# COMPACT_ATOMS: atom_id res chain seq x y z
N MET A 1 -14.12 4.98 11.01
CA MET A 1 -14.25 6.43 11.33
C MET A 1 -15.21 7.06 10.33
N ASP A 2 -16.21 7.83 10.79
CA ASP A 2 -17.11 8.51 9.86
C ASP A 2 -16.46 9.75 9.20
N ILE A 3 -17.07 10.26 8.14
CA ILE A 3 -16.55 11.42 7.37
C ILE A 3 -16.35 12.64 8.28
N ALA A 4 -17.28 12.90 9.20
CA ALA A 4 -17.19 14.05 10.10
C ALA A 4 -16.02 13.93 11.09
N GLN A 5 -15.70 12.72 11.54
CA GLN A 5 -14.52 12.47 12.37
C GLN A 5 -13.22 12.69 11.60
N ARG A 6 -13.14 12.23 10.33
CA ARG A 6 -11.98 12.46 9.45
C ARG A 6 -11.76 13.95 9.19
N LEU A 7 -12.82 14.69 8.90
CA LEU A 7 -12.73 16.15 8.74
C LEU A 7 -12.25 16.86 10.02
N ARG A 8 -12.71 16.43 11.21
CA ARG A 8 -12.21 16.98 12.48
C ARG A 8 -10.72 16.71 12.65
N ALA A 9 -10.26 15.49 12.35
CA ALA A 9 -8.83 15.15 12.43
C ALA A 9 -7.98 16.00 11.46
N VAL A 10 -8.43 16.16 10.24
CA VAL A 10 -7.77 17.01 9.22
C VAL A 10 -7.71 18.47 9.69
N ARG A 11 -8.83 19.04 10.16
CA ARG A 11 -8.88 20.43 10.67
C ARG A 11 -7.95 20.66 11.86
N ALA A 12 -7.87 19.71 12.79
CA ALA A 12 -6.94 19.80 13.91
C ALA A 12 -5.45 19.83 13.46
N ARG A 13 -5.12 19.10 12.38
CA ARG A 13 -3.78 19.17 11.81
C ARG A 13 -3.56 20.46 11.03
N MET A 14 -4.57 20.98 10.31
CA MET A 14 -4.50 22.30 9.65
C MET A 14 -4.24 23.39 10.67
N GLU A 15 -4.97 23.43 11.79
CA GLU A 15 -4.78 24.41 12.86
C GLU A 15 -3.35 24.35 13.42
N LYS A 16 -2.82 23.14 13.68
CA LYS A 16 -1.44 22.96 14.16
C LYS A 16 -0.40 23.44 13.15
N ALA A 17 -0.66 23.27 11.84
CA ALA A 17 0.19 23.74 10.77
C ALA A 17 0.02 25.22 10.44
N GLY A 18 -0.94 25.92 11.07
CA GLY A 18 -1.29 27.30 10.79
C GLY A 18 -1.91 27.51 9.41
N ALA A 19 -2.63 26.52 8.91
CA ALA A 19 -3.29 26.55 7.61
C ALA A 19 -4.78 26.84 7.75
N ASP A 20 -5.28 27.81 6.95
CA ASP A 20 -6.70 28.17 6.91
C ASP A 20 -7.52 27.30 5.97
N ALA A 21 -6.85 26.78 4.95
CA ALA A 21 -7.45 25.90 3.94
C ALA A 21 -6.49 24.77 3.56
N LEU A 22 -7.04 23.62 3.14
CA LEU A 22 -6.31 22.48 2.61
C LEU A 22 -6.83 22.10 1.23
N TRP A 23 -5.94 22.09 0.25
CA TRP A 23 -6.21 21.61 -1.10
C TRP A 23 -5.74 20.17 -1.25
N ILE A 24 -6.69 19.25 -1.48
CA ILE A 24 -6.43 17.81 -1.69
C ILE A 24 -6.59 17.49 -3.17
N SER A 25 -5.58 16.84 -3.73
CA SER A 25 -5.45 16.50 -5.14
C SER A 25 -5.24 15.01 -5.42
N THR A 26 -4.78 14.22 -4.43
CA THR A 26 -4.60 12.77 -4.60
C THR A 26 -5.91 12.01 -4.47
N PRO A 27 -6.12 10.95 -5.27
CA PRO A 27 -7.30 10.09 -5.16
C PRO A 27 -7.43 9.44 -3.77
N GLU A 28 -6.32 9.01 -3.16
CA GLU A 28 -6.28 8.35 -1.87
C GLU A 28 -6.74 9.28 -0.74
N ASN A 29 -6.20 10.50 -0.69
CA ASN A 29 -6.61 11.48 0.33
C ASN A 29 -8.00 12.03 0.04
N HIS A 30 -8.39 12.19 -1.24
CA HIS A 30 -9.78 12.48 -1.61
C HIS A 30 -10.72 11.41 -1.04
N ARG A 31 -10.45 10.13 -1.32
CA ARG A 31 -11.24 9.01 -0.81
C ARG A 31 -11.25 8.97 0.73
N TYR A 32 -10.10 9.16 1.35
CA TYR A 32 -9.98 9.16 2.80
C TYR A 32 -10.93 10.17 3.45
N VAL A 33 -10.91 11.43 2.99
CA VAL A 33 -11.70 12.49 3.64
C VAL A 33 -13.18 12.47 3.27
N THR A 34 -13.53 12.02 2.06
CA THR A 34 -14.91 12.05 1.53
C THR A 34 -15.65 10.73 1.67
N GLY A 35 -14.93 9.62 1.84
CA GLY A 35 -15.50 8.27 1.72
C GLY A 35 -15.92 7.91 0.29
N PHE A 36 -15.55 8.71 -0.70
CA PHE A 36 -16.01 8.63 -2.09
C PHE A 36 -14.83 8.50 -3.06
N ASN A 37 -14.90 7.51 -3.94
CA ASN A 37 -13.88 7.33 -4.98
C ASN A 37 -14.15 8.24 -6.18
N ASN A 38 -13.30 9.26 -6.35
CA ASN A 38 -13.32 10.15 -7.50
C ASN A 38 -11.90 10.51 -7.92
N PRO A 39 -11.28 9.76 -8.84
CA PRO A 39 -9.90 9.96 -9.22
C PRO A 39 -9.63 11.32 -9.89
N ASP A 40 -10.65 11.92 -10.50
CA ASP A 40 -10.57 13.23 -11.14
C ASP A 40 -10.98 14.37 -10.21
N GLY A 41 -11.46 14.05 -9.00
CA GLY A 41 -12.00 15.02 -8.05
C GLY A 41 -10.92 15.85 -7.36
N ARG A 42 -11.39 16.97 -6.79
CA ARG A 42 -10.58 17.81 -5.89
C ARG A 42 -11.39 18.11 -4.64
N VAL A 43 -10.70 18.28 -3.55
CA VAL A 43 -11.31 18.64 -2.27
C VAL A 43 -10.67 19.92 -1.75
N LEU A 44 -11.48 20.80 -1.22
CA LEU A 44 -11.04 21.95 -0.43
C LEU A 44 -11.66 21.82 0.97
N VAL A 45 -10.83 21.83 1.98
CA VAL A 45 -11.28 21.89 3.38
C VAL A 45 -10.87 23.24 3.94
N THR A 46 -11.81 23.96 4.55
CA THR A 46 -11.54 25.19 5.31
C THR A 46 -11.84 24.96 6.78
N ALA A 47 -11.58 25.94 7.64
CA ALA A 47 -11.89 25.84 9.08
C ALA A 47 -13.35 25.46 9.33
N GLU A 48 -14.28 26.03 8.57
CA GLU A 48 -15.74 25.84 8.77
C GLU A 48 -16.36 24.92 7.73
N ASN A 49 -16.00 25.06 6.46
CA ASN A 49 -16.64 24.40 5.33
C ASN A 49 -15.74 23.33 4.70
N ALA A 50 -16.32 22.47 3.88
CA ALA A 50 -15.60 21.52 3.04
C ALA A 50 -16.32 21.36 1.70
N TYR A 51 -15.55 21.31 0.61
CA TYR A 51 -16.06 21.30 -0.75
C TYR A 51 -15.49 20.12 -1.53
N VAL A 52 -16.35 19.43 -2.27
CA VAL A 52 -15.96 18.42 -3.26
C VAL A 52 -16.27 18.95 -4.65
N PHE A 53 -15.24 19.06 -5.47
CA PHE A 53 -15.41 19.40 -6.90
C PHE A 53 -15.54 18.09 -7.68
N ALA A 54 -16.73 17.82 -8.20
CA ALA A 54 -17.06 16.63 -8.96
C ALA A 54 -17.83 16.99 -10.21
N ASP A 55 -17.38 16.56 -11.38
CA ASP A 55 -18.13 16.78 -12.61
C ASP A 55 -19.41 15.93 -12.67
N PHE A 56 -20.21 16.12 -13.71
CA PHE A 56 -21.54 15.49 -13.85
C PHE A 56 -21.49 13.96 -13.74
N ARG A 57 -20.36 13.31 -14.08
CA ARG A 57 -20.20 11.84 -13.98
C ARG A 57 -20.26 11.35 -12.54
N TYR A 58 -19.80 12.17 -11.61
CA TYR A 58 -19.60 11.82 -10.20
C TYR A 58 -20.49 12.61 -9.23
N ALA A 59 -21.02 13.77 -9.64
CA ALA A 59 -21.70 14.71 -8.75
C ALA A 59 -22.91 14.12 -8.02
N GLU A 60 -23.72 13.29 -8.67
CA GLU A 60 -24.86 12.62 -8.04
C GLU A 60 -24.41 11.70 -6.90
N ASN A 61 -23.40 10.86 -7.16
CA ASN A 61 -22.87 9.92 -6.19
C ASN A 61 -22.14 10.65 -5.04
N ALA A 62 -21.41 11.71 -5.35
CA ALA A 62 -20.77 12.56 -4.34
C ALA A 62 -21.81 13.17 -3.38
N ARG A 63 -22.91 13.72 -3.88
CA ARG A 63 -24.01 14.24 -3.04
C ARG A 63 -24.62 13.18 -2.15
N LYS A 64 -24.76 11.96 -2.66
CA LYS A 64 -25.32 10.83 -1.90
C LYS A 64 -24.40 10.38 -0.77
N ILE A 65 -23.09 10.31 -1.00
CA ILE A 65 -22.12 9.75 -0.05
C ILE A 65 -21.65 10.80 0.95
N CYS A 66 -21.24 11.98 0.49
CA CYS A 66 -20.58 12.99 1.32
C CYS A 66 -21.38 14.29 1.50
N GLY A 67 -22.54 14.45 0.86
CA GLY A 67 -23.32 15.70 0.83
C GLY A 67 -23.80 16.22 2.20
N ALA A 68 -23.79 15.39 3.25
CA ALA A 68 -24.08 15.86 4.61
C ALA A 68 -22.88 16.59 5.27
N SER A 69 -21.66 16.36 4.77
CA SER A 69 -20.42 16.92 5.32
C SER A 69 -19.68 17.82 4.36
N PHE A 70 -20.04 17.79 3.08
CA PHE A 70 -19.41 18.55 2.01
C PHE A 70 -20.44 19.28 1.15
N GLU A 71 -20.12 20.48 0.74
CA GLU A 71 -20.77 21.11 -0.40
C GLU A 71 -20.21 20.50 -1.69
N VAL A 72 -21.07 19.86 -2.48
CA VAL A 72 -20.67 19.25 -3.76
C VAL A 72 -20.88 20.26 -4.87
N ILE A 73 -19.76 20.76 -5.42
CA ILE A 73 -19.73 21.71 -6.52
C ILE A 73 -19.54 20.96 -7.83
N GLU A 74 -20.54 21.09 -8.73
CA GLU A 74 -20.39 20.66 -10.12
C GLU A 74 -19.79 21.85 -10.91
N PRO A 75 -18.51 21.77 -11.35
CA PRO A 75 -17.82 22.95 -11.86
C PRO A 75 -18.42 23.45 -13.18
N ASN A 76 -18.92 24.67 -13.21
CA ASN A 76 -19.37 25.38 -14.41
C ASN A 76 -18.29 26.32 -14.97
N LYS A 77 -17.15 26.40 -14.30
CA LYS A 77 -15.94 27.17 -14.66
C LYS A 77 -14.70 26.41 -14.15
N LYS A 78 -13.51 26.90 -14.49
CA LYS A 78 -12.25 26.30 -14.00
C LYS A 78 -12.20 26.35 -12.48
N ILE A 79 -11.88 25.22 -11.83
CA ILE A 79 -11.86 25.11 -10.36
C ILE A 79 -10.85 26.11 -9.78
N ILE A 80 -9.57 25.98 -10.15
CA ILE A 80 -8.48 26.77 -9.55
C ILE A 80 -8.62 28.26 -9.83
N SER A 81 -8.86 28.70 -11.08
CA SER A 81 -8.90 30.13 -11.43
C SER A 81 -10.29 30.76 -11.38
N GLY A 82 -11.32 29.97 -11.12
CA GLY A 82 -12.71 30.45 -11.11
C GLY A 82 -13.41 30.23 -9.76
N HIS A 83 -13.45 29.02 -9.22
CA HIS A 83 -14.13 28.75 -7.96
C HIS A 83 -13.30 29.11 -6.73
N LEU A 84 -11.99 28.73 -6.70
CA LEU A 84 -11.18 28.97 -5.50
C LEU A 84 -11.08 30.44 -5.09
N PRO A 85 -10.84 31.43 -6.00
CA PRO A 85 -10.77 32.83 -5.58
C PRO A 85 -12.05 33.33 -4.92
N GLU A 86 -13.22 32.87 -5.34
CA GLU A 86 -14.50 33.28 -4.76
C GLU A 86 -14.64 32.70 -3.35
N ILE A 87 -14.39 31.40 -3.18
CA ILE A 87 -14.45 30.71 -1.87
C ILE A 87 -13.45 31.35 -0.90
N PHE A 88 -12.23 31.65 -1.35
CA PHE A 88 -11.21 32.28 -0.52
C PHE A 88 -11.57 33.70 -0.13
N ALA A 89 -12.22 34.45 -1.01
CA ALA A 89 -12.73 35.81 -0.68
C ALA A 89 -13.84 35.77 0.37
N GLU A 90 -14.66 34.69 0.37
CA GLU A 90 -15.75 34.49 1.34
C GLU A 90 -15.23 34.05 2.70
N CYS A 91 -14.30 33.08 2.74
CA CYS A 91 -13.80 32.51 4.01
C CYS A 91 -12.59 33.27 4.60
N GLY A 92 -11.97 34.19 3.84
CA GLY A 92 -10.84 34.99 4.31
C GLY A 92 -9.54 34.21 4.50
N ALA A 93 -9.43 33.00 3.93
CA ALA A 93 -8.25 32.15 4.05
C ALA A 93 -7.03 32.81 3.36
N VAL A 94 -5.89 32.78 4.05
CA VAL A 94 -4.62 33.36 3.59
C VAL A 94 -3.45 32.38 3.60
N THR A 95 -3.63 31.20 4.24
CA THR A 95 -2.62 30.14 4.26
C THR A 95 -3.22 28.84 3.74
N VAL A 96 -2.64 28.30 2.68
CA VAL A 96 -3.12 27.10 1.96
C VAL A 96 -2.17 25.93 2.20
N ALA A 97 -2.65 24.91 2.88
CA ALA A 97 -1.99 23.60 2.93
C ALA A 97 -2.20 22.85 1.61
N TYR A 98 -1.21 22.10 1.15
CA TYR A 98 -1.28 21.35 -0.09
C TYR A 98 -0.39 20.10 -0.06
N GLU A 99 -0.66 19.16 -0.95
CA GLU A 99 0.09 17.91 -1.08
C GLU A 99 1.34 18.11 -1.96
N GLU A 100 2.46 18.49 -1.35
CA GLU A 100 3.71 18.81 -2.04
C GLU A 100 4.34 17.62 -2.76
N ASN A 101 4.05 16.40 -2.28
CA ASN A 101 4.58 15.17 -2.87
C ASN A 101 3.83 14.72 -4.13
N ALA A 102 2.63 15.26 -4.36
CA ALA A 102 1.75 14.83 -5.44
C ALA A 102 1.42 15.94 -6.44
N LEU A 103 1.35 17.19 -5.97
CA LEU A 103 0.94 18.30 -6.81
C LEU A 103 2.03 18.64 -7.83
N VAL A 104 1.73 18.50 -9.12
CA VAL A 104 2.69 18.84 -10.18
C VAL A 104 2.95 20.36 -10.22
N CYS A 105 4.19 20.75 -10.53
CA CYS A 105 4.61 22.18 -10.57
C CYS A 105 3.64 23.08 -11.33
N ALA A 106 3.14 22.63 -12.48
CA ALA A 106 2.22 23.41 -13.29
C ALA A 106 0.85 23.65 -12.62
N GLU A 107 0.40 22.75 -11.74
CA GLU A 107 -0.83 22.94 -10.96
C GLU A 107 -0.56 23.85 -9.77
N PHE A 108 0.56 23.68 -9.11
CA PHE A 108 1.01 24.56 -8.04
C PHE A 108 1.15 26.03 -8.50
N ASP A 109 1.77 26.27 -9.68
CA ASP A 109 1.86 27.61 -10.25
C ASP A 109 0.48 28.18 -10.57
N ARG A 110 -0.46 27.37 -11.03
CA ARG A 110 -1.85 27.80 -11.24
C ARG A 110 -2.54 28.20 -9.94
N LEU A 111 -2.33 27.44 -8.85
CA LEU A 111 -2.85 27.78 -7.51
C LEU A 111 -2.28 29.12 -7.03
N LYS A 112 -0.97 29.30 -7.09
CA LYS A 112 -0.31 30.56 -6.70
C LYS A 112 -0.80 31.76 -7.48
N ASN A 113 -0.99 31.60 -8.79
CA ASN A 113 -1.47 32.68 -9.65
C ASN A 113 -2.95 33.00 -9.41
N ALA A 114 -3.76 32.03 -9.01
CA ALA A 114 -5.18 32.21 -8.71
C ALA A 114 -5.42 32.78 -7.31
N LEU A 115 -4.60 32.40 -6.34
CA LEU A 115 -4.71 32.77 -4.93
C LEU A 115 -3.58 33.77 -4.55
N THR A 116 -3.57 34.90 -5.27
CA THR A 116 -2.57 35.96 -5.03
C THR A 116 -2.71 36.54 -3.62
N GLY A 117 -1.59 36.58 -2.89
CA GLY A 117 -1.58 37.01 -1.47
C GLY A 117 -1.71 35.93 -0.47
N CYS A 118 -1.96 34.66 -0.90
CA CYS A 118 -1.91 33.50 0.00
C CYS A 118 -0.47 32.98 0.15
N SER A 119 -0.16 32.49 1.33
CA SER A 119 1.01 31.63 1.60
C SER A 119 0.66 30.17 1.39
N PHE A 120 1.67 29.32 1.14
CA PHE A 120 1.48 27.88 0.89
C PHE A 120 2.36 27.07 1.84
N VAL A 121 1.78 26.05 2.48
CA VAL A 121 2.49 25.18 3.41
C VAL A 121 2.36 23.71 2.98
N PRO A 122 3.45 22.92 3.01
CA PRO A 122 3.40 21.48 2.77
C PRO A 122 2.49 20.78 3.78
N PHE A 123 1.79 19.71 3.36
CA PHE A 123 0.85 19.00 4.21
C PHE A 123 0.77 17.48 3.95
N SER A 124 1.61 16.95 3.05
CA SER A 124 1.59 15.52 2.71
C SER A 124 1.90 14.63 3.90
N GLU A 125 2.86 15.01 4.76
CA GLU A 125 3.22 14.25 5.96
C GLU A 125 2.07 14.22 6.98
N GLU A 126 1.38 15.32 7.18
CA GLU A 126 0.24 15.42 8.09
C GLU A 126 -0.93 14.52 7.66
N LEU A 127 -1.23 14.44 6.36
CA LEU A 127 -2.24 13.54 5.82
C LEU A 127 -1.80 12.06 5.95
N SER A 128 -0.55 11.78 5.65
CA SER A 128 0.03 10.45 5.82
C SER A 128 -0.05 9.98 7.27
N ASP A 129 0.28 10.85 8.23
CA ASP A 129 0.20 10.56 9.66
C ASP A 129 -1.23 10.26 10.14
N ILE A 130 -2.23 10.96 9.59
CA ILE A 130 -3.63 10.68 9.94
C ILE A 130 -4.05 9.29 9.41
N ARG A 131 -3.67 8.94 8.18
CA ARG A 131 -4.01 7.67 7.53
C ARG A 131 -3.22 6.49 8.09
N ARG A 132 -2.04 6.75 8.63
CA ARG A 132 -1.17 5.74 9.22
C ARG A 132 -1.90 4.90 10.26
N ILE A 133 -2.69 5.54 11.13
CA ILE A 133 -3.40 4.87 12.22
C ILE A 133 -4.75 4.37 11.72
N LYS A 134 -4.83 3.08 11.42
CA LYS A 134 -6.04 2.44 10.91
C LYS A 134 -7.07 2.30 12.03
N THR A 135 -8.30 2.65 11.70
CA THR A 135 -9.46 2.33 12.54
C THR A 135 -9.85 0.87 12.37
N ALA A 136 -10.71 0.35 13.23
CA ALA A 136 -11.20 -1.02 13.13
C ALA A 136 -11.85 -1.30 11.75
N ASP A 137 -12.72 -0.39 11.26
CA ASP A 137 -13.36 -0.53 9.94
C ASP A 137 -12.34 -0.57 8.78
N GLU A 138 -11.24 0.18 8.88
CA GLU A 138 -10.17 0.21 7.87
C GLU A 138 -9.35 -1.08 7.94
N ALA A 139 -9.04 -1.55 9.15
CA ALA A 139 -8.37 -2.83 9.36
C ALA A 139 -9.21 -4.03 8.86
N GLU A 140 -10.53 -4.00 9.05
CA GLU A 140 -11.44 -5.03 8.51
C GLU A 140 -11.41 -5.10 6.97
N LYS A 141 -11.33 -3.95 6.28
CA LYS A 141 -11.21 -3.91 4.82
C LYS A 141 -9.88 -4.46 4.33
N ILE A 142 -8.79 -4.12 5.03
CA ILE A 142 -7.46 -4.65 4.75
C ILE A 142 -7.44 -6.17 4.96
N ALA A 143 -8.03 -6.65 6.06
CA ALA A 143 -8.17 -8.08 6.35
C ALA A 143 -8.97 -8.80 5.26
N ALA A 144 -10.11 -8.23 4.82
CA ALA A 144 -10.91 -8.78 3.73
C ALA A 144 -10.14 -8.85 2.40
N ALA A 145 -9.31 -7.84 2.09
CA ALA A 145 -8.43 -7.86 0.93
C ALA A 145 -7.39 -8.97 1.05
N GLN A 146 -6.81 -9.16 2.25
CA GLN A 146 -5.83 -10.21 2.50
C GLN A 146 -6.46 -11.62 2.43
N ASP A 147 -7.66 -11.82 2.95
CA ASP A 147 -8.38 -13.10 2.84
C ASP A 147 -8.59 -13.52 1.38
N ILE A 148 -8.88 -12.55 0.50
CA ILE A 148 -9.00 -12.81 -0.94
C ILE A 148 -7.64 -13.21 -1.55
N ALA A 149 -6.54 -12.56 -1.15
CA ALA A 149 -5.22 -12.91 -1.60
C ALA A 149 -4.79 -14.31 -1.12
N ASP A 150 -5.07 -14.65 0.16
CA ASP A 150 -4.83 -16.00 0.69
C ASP A 150 -5.61 -17.08 -0.08
N ALA A 151 -6.87 -16.80 -0.41
CA ALA A 151 -7.68 -17.71 -1.24
C ALA A 151 -7.15 -17.84 -2.67
N ALA A 152 -6.63 -16.75 -3.26
CA ALA A 152 -5.99 -16.77 -4.58
C ALA A 152 -4.71 -17.62 -4.57
N PHE A 153 -3.91 -17.54 -3.50
CA PHE A 153 -2.75 -18.41 -3.34
C PHE A 153 -3.15 -19.90 -3.25
N ALA A 154 -4.15 -20.21 -2.44
CA ALA A 154 -4.66 -21.58 -2.35
C ALA A 154 -5.17 -22.10 -3.70
N HIS A 155 -5.86 -21.25 -4.47
CA HIS A 155 -6.35 -21.56 -5.80
C HIS A 155 -5.22 -21.83 -6.78
N ILE A 156 -4.22 -20.95 -6.88
CA ILE A 156 -3.14 -21.11 -7.86
C ILE A 156 -2.34 -22.39 -7.61
N LEU A 157 -2.17 -22.79 -6.34
CA LEU A 157 -1.52 -24.07 -6.00
C LEU A 157 -2.23 -25.29 -6.59
N THR A 158 -3.55 -25.20 -6.83
CA THR A 158 -4.31 -26.30 -7.48
C THR A 158 -4.08 -26.38 -8.99
N LEU A 159 -3.70 -25.29 -9.60
CA LEU A 159 -3.45 -25.17 -11.04
C LEU A 159 -2.00 -25.42 -11.40
N LEU A 160 -1.07 -25.10 -10.51
CA LEU A 160 0.34 -25.42 -10.68
C LEU A 160 0.50 -26.95 -10.64
N PRO A 161 1.16 -27.56 -11.63
CA PRO A 161 1.12 -29.00 -11.80
C PRO A 161 1.83 -29.75 -10.70
N GLY A 162 1.08 -30.55 -9.97
CA GLY A 162 1.63 -31.61 -9.13
C GLY A 162 2.27 -32.70 -9.99
N ASN A 163 3.47 -33.13 -9.61
CA ASN A 163 4.27 -34.18 -10.22
C ASN A 163 5.06 -33.80 -11.50
N MET A 164 6.15 -33.04 -11.29
CA MET A 164 7.36 -33.04 -12.13
C MET A 164 7.22 -32.74 -13.63
N THR A 165 6.03 -32.61 -14.16
CA THR A 165 5.76 -32.10 -15.49
C THR A 165 5.05 -30.76 -15.37
N ILE A 166 5.82 -29.67 -15.46
CA ILE A 166 5.21 -28.36 -15.70
C ILE A 166 4.31 -28.52 -16.90
N PRO A 167 3.01 -28.12 -16.91
CA PRO A 167 2.23 -28.13 -18.12
C PRO A 167 3.05 -27.36 -19.15
N GLY A 168 3.35 -27.99 -20.27
CA GLY A 168 4.37 -27.53 -21.22
C GLY A 168 4.14 -26.14 -21.81
N ASP A 169 3.06 -25.45 -21.38
CA ASP A 169 2.63 -24.19 -21.97
C ASP A 169 2.30 -23.07 -20.98
N MET A 170 2.26 -23.32 -19.65
CA MET A 170 1.96 -22.25 -18.65
C MET A 170 3.14 -21.27 -18.54
N THR A 171 2.84 -19.98 -18.65
CA THR A 171 3.81 -18.88 -18.56
C THR A 171 3.72 -18.14 -17.23
N GLU A 172 4.70 -17.30 -16.94
CA GLU A 172 4.67 -16.38 -15.80
C GLU A 172 3.46 -15.44 -15.90
N ALA A 173 3.14 -14.95 -17.10
CA ALA A 173 1.97 -14.11 -17.33
C ALA A 173 0.65 -14.84 -17.10
N ASP A 174 0.57 -16.15 -17.38
CA ASP A 174 -0.63 -16.95 -17.08
C ASP A 174 -0.86 -17.08 -15.57
N VAL A 175 0.20 -17.26 -14.78
CA VAL A 175 0.11 -17.29 -13.31
C VAL A 175 -0.39 -15.94 -12.77
N ALA A 176 0.19 -14.83 -13.21
CA ALA A 176 -0.24 -13.50 -12.80
C ALA A 176 -1.70 -13.24 -13.17
N ALA A 177 -2.08 -13.53 -14.43
CA ALA A 177 -3.46 -13.33 -14.90
C ALA A 177 -4.47 -14.17 -14.12
N GLU A 178 -4.12 -15.41 -13.75
CA GLU A 178 -5.01 -16.29 -12.98
C GLU A 178 -5.20 -15.79 -11.54
N LEU A 179 -4.13 -15.33 -10.88
CA LEU A 179 -4.22 -14.71 -9.55
C LEU A 179 -5.13 -13.47 -9.58
N GLU A 180 -4.93 -12.58 -10.55
CA GLU A 180 -5.74 -11.36 -10.70
C GLU A 180 -7.20 -11.68 -11.05
N TYR A 181 -7.43 -12.64 -11.95
CA TYR A 181 -8.78 -13.10 -12.31
C TYR A 181 -9.50 -13.67 -11.09
N PHE A 182 -8.82 -14.52 -10.32
CA PHE A 182 -9.38 -15.09 -9.11
C PHE A 182 -9.78 -13.99 -8.11
N MET A 183 -8.85 -13.10 -7.77
CA MET A 183 -9.12 -12.00 -6.83
C MET A 183 -10.31 -11.14 -7.27
N LYS A 184 -10.34 -10.71 -8.53
CA LYS A 184 -11.44 -9.88 -9.08
C LYS A 184 -12.79 -10.59 -9.10
N THR A 185 -12.82 -11.90 -9.29
CA THR A 185 -14.08 -12.69 -9.31
C THR A 185 -14.55 -13.13 -7.92
N HIS A 186 -13.70 -12.95 -6.89
CA HIS A 186 -13.98 -13.34 -5.51
C HIS A 186 -14.10 -12.17 -4.54
N GLY A 187 -14.44 -10.97 -5.06
CA GLY A 187 -14.84 -9.85 -4.24
C GLY A 187 -13.86 -8.69 -4.14
N ALA A 188 -12.70 -8.76 -4.81
CA ALA A 188 -11.82 -7.61 -4.91
C ALA A 188 -12.37 -6.56 -5.88
N ASP A 189 -12.31 -5.29 -5.50
CA ASP A 189 -12.61 -4.16 -6.39
C ASP A 189 -11.53 -3.97 -7.46
N GLY A 190 -10.29 -4.38 -7.15
CA GLY A 190 -9.12 -4.28 -8.01
C GLY A 190 -7.96 -5.13 -7.50
N ILE A 191 -6.83 -5.03 -8.19
CA ILE A 191 -5.53 -5.50 -7.69
C ILE A 191 -4.85 -4.40 -6.90
N SER A 192 -4.08 -4.78 -5.89
CA SER A 192 -3.37 -3.84 -5.04
C SER A 192 -2.24 -3.13 -5.78
N PHE A 193 -1.53 -3.88 -6.62
CA PHE A 193 -0.41 -3.47 -7.46
C PHE A 193 -0.22 -4.46 -8.60
N GLU A 194 0.69 -4.17 -9.54
CA GLU A 194 1.02 -5.08 -10.64
C GLU A 194 1.61 -6.38 -10.10
N THR A 195 0.91 -7.49 -10.32
CA THR A 195 1.27 -8.81 -9.80
C THR A 195 2.65 -9.26 -10.29
N ILE A 196 3.49 -9.70 -9.37
CA ILE A 196 4.77 -10.36 -9.68
C ILE A 196 4.53 -11.87 -9.62
N ALA A 197 4.86 -12.58 -10.70
CA ALA A 197 4.87 -14.04 -10.75
C ALA A 197 6.03 -14.48 -11.65
N VAL A 198 7.18 -14.79 -11.05
CA VAL A 198 8.42 -15.02 -11.80
C VAL A 198 9.15 -16.27 -11.32
N SER A 199 9.66 -17.05 -12.28
CA SER A 199 10.21 -18.37 -12.03
C SER A 199 11.70 -18.50 -12.35
N GLY A 200 12.35 -19.47 -11.73
CA GLY A 200 13.74 -19.82 -12.00
C GLY A 200 14.66 -18.61 -11.83
N ARG A 201 15.44 -18.30 -12.87
CA ARG A 201 16.41 -17.20 -12.85
C ARG A 201 15.77 -15.82 -12.69
N ALA A 202 14.54 -15.62 -13.17
CA ALA A 202 13.86 -14.33 -13.09
C ALA A 202 13.56 -13.93 -11.62
N SER A 203 13.36 -14.91 -10.73
CA SER A 203 13.14 -14.64 -9.31
C SER A 203 14.32 -13.96 -8.61
N SER A 204 15.51 -13.92 -9.23
CA SER A 204 16.67 -13.17 -8.70
C SER A 204 16.52 -11.65 -8.75
N SER A 205 15.49 -11.13 -9.46
CA SER A 205 15.16 -9.71 -9.49
C SER A 205 13.88 -9.47 -8.68
N PRO A 206 13.93 -8.69 -7.58
CA PRO A 206 12.80 -8.48 -6.68
C PRO A 206 11.53 -7.94 -7.36
N HIS A 207 11.70 -7.06 -8.36
CA HIS A 207 10.62 -6.42 -9.11
C HIS A 207 10.56 -6.87 -10.58
N ALA A 208 10.89 -8.14 -10.85
CA ALA A 208 10.78 -8.67 -12.21
C ALA A 208 9.30 -8.76 -12.63
N THR A 209 9.02 -8.33 -13.86
CA THR A 209 7.67 -8.37 -14.42
C THR A 209 7.38 -9.74 -15.02
N PRO A 210 6.19 -10.33 -14.78
CA PRO A 210 5.76 -11.56 -15.44
C PRO A 210 5.80 -11.42 -16.96
N SER A 211 6.26 -12.47 -17.64
CA SER A 211 6.44 -12.47 -19.09
C SER A 211 5.81 -13.71 -19.73
N GLN A 212 5.81 -13.76 -21.08
CA GLN A 212 5.40 -14.93 -21.85
C GLN A 212 6.42 -16.08 -21.76
N ARG A 213 7.40 -16.00 -20.88
CA ARG A 213 8.35 -17.07 -20.58
C ARG A 213 7.62 -18.19 -19.89
N LYS A 214 7.84 -19.41 -20.36
CA LYS A 214 7.34 -20.62 -19.70
C LYS A 214 7.94 -20.73 -18.30
N LEU A 215 7.15 -21.28 -17.38
CA LEU A 215 7.61 -21.54 -16.02
C LEU A 215 8.87 -22.42 -16.04
N GLU A 216 9.89 -21.99 -15.30
CA GLU A 216 11.15 -22.70 -15.14
C GLU A 216 11.17 -23.47 -13.81
N LYS A 217 11.89 -24.61 -13.77
CA LYS A 217 12.16 -25.32 -12.51
C LYS A 217 12.93 -24.45 -11.53
N GLY A 218 12.64 -24.61 -10.24
CA GLY A 218 13.23 -23.83 -9.17
C GLY A 218 12.19 -22.94 -8.50
N PHE A 219 12.61 -21.84 -7.89
CA PHE A 219 11.69 -20.93 -7.22
C PHE A 219 10.71 -20.30 -8.20
N LEU A 220 9.46 -20.27 -7.82
CA LEU A 220 8.41 -19.40 -8.35
C LEU A 220 8.00 -18.46 -7.23
N THR A 221 8.36 -17.19 -7.36
CA THR A 221 7.99 -16.13 -6.43
C THR A 221 6.75 -15.44 -6.97
N MET A 222 5.71 -15.39 -6.15
CA MET A 222 4.43 -14.75 -6.43
C MET A 222 4.20 -13.68 -5.36
N ASP A 223 4.10 -12.42 -5.80
CA ASP A 223 3.88 -11.25 -4.96
C ASP A 223 2.68 -10.49 -5.54
N PHE A 224 1.61 -10.40 -4.75
CA PHE A 224 0.31 -9.92 -5.20
C PHE A 224 -0.58 -9.52 -4.03
N GLY A 225 -1.57 -8.71 -4.33
CA GLY A 225 -2.55 -8.26 -3.35
C GLY A 225 -3.87 -7.85 -4.00
N ALA A 226 -4.93 -7.86 -3.21
CA ALA A 226 -6.26 -7.41 -3.59
C ALA A 226 -6.55 -6.00 -3.05
N GLU A 227 -7.54 -5.33 -3.63
CA GLU A 227 -8.12 -4.08 -3.15
C GLU A 227 -9.57 -4.31 -2.76
N VAL A 228 -9.97 -3.89 -1.55
CA VAL A 228 -11.35 -3.89 -1.07
C VAL A 228 -11.69 -2.51 -0.51
N ASP A 229 -12.69 -1.87 -1.08
CA ASP A 229 -13.11 -0.51 -0.73
C ASP A 229 -11.93 0.49 -0.66
N GLY A 230 -10.96 0.35 -1.62
CA GLY A 230 -9.76 1.16 -1.74
C GLY A 230 -8.60 0.77 -0.83
N TYR A 231 -8.83 -0.11 0.15
CA TYR A 231 -7.78 -0.62 1.02
C TYR A 231 -7.10 -1.83 0.40
N ARG A 232 -5.80 -1.89 0.54
CA ARG A 232 -4.91 -2.82 -0.16
C ARG A 232 -4.43 -3.92 0.76
N SER A 233 -4.18 -5.10 0.19
CA SER A 233 -3.39 -6.16 0.82
C SER A 233 -2.08 -6.38 0.08
N ASP A 234 -1.17 -7.08 0.73
CA ASP A 234 0.16 -7.38 0.23
C ASP A 234 0.66 -8.71 0.78
N MET A 235 1.09 -9.60 -0.10
CA MET A 235 1.71 -10.85 0.31
C MET A 235 2.62 -11.44 -0.75
N THR A 236 3.75 -11.97 -0.32
CA THR A 236 4.62 -12.78 -1.16
C THR A 236 4.69 -14.21 -0.66
N ARG A 237 4.59 -15.16 -1.59
CA ARG A 237 4.90 -16.57 -1.38
C ARG A 237 5.83 -17.07 -2.47
N THR A 238 6.82 -17.84 -2.06
CA THR A 238 7.73 -18.53 -2.97
C THR A 238 7.54 -20.05 -2.84
N VAL A 239 7.30 -20.72 -3.94
CA VAL A 239 7.21 -22.18 -4.04
C VAL A 239 8.33 -22.73 -4.93
N VAL A 240 8.53 -24.05 -4.97
CA VAL A 240 9.50 -24.68 -5.84
C VAL A 240 8.80 -25.52 -6.90
N LEU A 241 9.03 -25.21 -8.15
CA LEU A 241 8.61 -26.04 -9.28
C LEU A 241 9.62 -27.19 -9.45
N GLY A 242 9.20 -28.41 -9.14
CA GLY A 242 10.05 -29.59 -9.07
C GLY A 242 10.60 -29.84 -7.67
N ARG A 243 11.89 -30.13 -7.56
CA ARG A 243 12.56 -30.42 -6.28
C ARG A 243 13.61 -29.38 -5.95
N ALA A 244 13.57 -28.87 -4.73
CA ALA A 244 14.60 -27.99 -4.20
C ALA A 244 15.88 -28.77 -3.91
N ASP A 245 17.00 -28.25 -4.37
CA ASP A 245 18.31 -28.72 -3.94
C ASP A 245 18.65 -28.23 -2.50
N ALA A 246 19.79 -28.67 -1.98
CA ALA A 246 20.22 -28.32 -0.63
C ALA A 246 20.48 -26.80 -0.45
N GLU A 247 20.94 -26.11 -1.51
CA GLU A 247 21.20 -24.67 -1.45
C GLU A 247 19.89 -23.88 -1.45
N MET A 248 18.94 -24.26 -2.29
CA MET A 248 17.60 -23.67 -2.30
C MET A 248 16.90 -23.83 -0.95
N LYS A 249 16.93 -25.03 -0.36
CA LYS A 249 16.34 -25.29 0.97
C LYS A 249 16.98 -24.40 2.03
N ARG A 250 18.31 -24.32 2.06
CA ARG A 250 19.03 -23.47 3.00
C ARG A 250 18.67 -21.99 2.83
N LEU A 251 18.57 -21.51 1.59
CA LEU A 251 18.19 -20.13 1.31
C LEU A 251 16.76 -19.86 1.78
N TYR A 252 15.82 -20.72 1.43
CA TYR A 252 14.41 -20.60 1.85
C TYR A 252 14.27 -20.57 3.37
N GLU A 253 14.90 -21.53 4.06
CA GLU A 253 14.92 -21.62 5.52
C GLU A 253 15.51 -20.36 6.16
N THR A 254 16.54 -19.76 5.56
CA THR A 254 17.13 -18.51 6.04
C THR A 254 16.12 -17.37 5.96
N VAL A 255 15.43 -17.21 4.82
CA VAL A 255 14.39 -16.18 4.64
C VAL A 255 13.23 -16.41 5.61
N LEU A 256 12.75 -17.65 5.72
CA LEU A 256 11.67 -18.01 6.65
C LEU A 256 12.04 -17.70 8.10
N ASN A 257 13.25 -18.08 8.54
CA ASN A 257 13.72 -17.79 9.88
C ASN A 257 13.84 -16.30 10.16
N ALA A 258 14.29 -15.52 9.18
CA ALA A 258 14.37 -14.06 9.28
C ALA A 258 12.98 -13.42 9.43
N GLN A 259 12.01 -13.88 8.62
CA GLN A 259 10.63 -13.41 8.65
C GLN A 259 9.95 -13.76 9.98
N LEU A 260 10.05 -15.01 10.42
CA LEU A 260 9.48 -15.47 11.69
C LEU A 260 10.11 -14.77 12.91
N ALA A 261 11.40 -14.45 12.85
CA ALA A 261 12.07 -13.72 13.93
C ALA A 261 11.56 -12.28 14.00
N ALA A 262 11.42 -11.59 12.86
CA ALA A 262 10.85 -10.25 12.82
C ALA A 262 9.40 -10.23 13.31
N LEU A 263 8.56 -11.18 12.88
CA LEU A 263 7.17 -11.31 13.32
C LEU A 263 7.01 -11.58 14.83
N ARG A 264 7.96 -12.25 15.46
CA ARG A 264 7.93 -12.48 16.92
C ARG A 264 8.26 -11.23 17.73
N GLU A 265 9.06 -10.35 17.18
CA GLU A 265 9.57 -9.17 17.87
C GLU A 265 8.81 -7.88 17.55
N ILE A 266 8.07 -7.86 16.43
CA ILE A 266 7.31 -6.69 15.99
C ILE A 266 6.15 -6.40 16.95
N GLY A 267 5.93 -5.13 17.27
CA GLY A 267 4.87 -4.71 18.18
C GLY A 267 4.93 -3.23 18.53
N PRO A 268 4.03 -2.75 19.40
CA PRO A 268 3.97 -1.34 19.75
C PRO A 268 5.24 -0.88 20.48
N GLY A 269 5.70 0.33 20.16
CA GLY A 269 6.91 0.93 20.74
C GLY A 269 8.23 0.42 20.16
N LYS A 270 8.21 -0.56 19.25
CA LYS A 270 9.43 -1.04 18.59
C LYS A 270 9.93 -0.03 17.57
N ASP A 271 11.23 0.21 17.57
CA ASP A 271 11.90 1.05 16.56
C ASP A 271 11.89 0.36 15.19
N CYS A 272 11.52 1.10 14.15
CA CYS A 272 11.37 0.56 12.80
C CYS A 272 12.69 0.05 12.21
N ALA A 273 13.82 0.74 12.45
CA ALA A 273 15.13 0.30 11.98
C ALA A 273 15.63 -0.91 12.77
N ALA A 274 15.35 -0.97 14.08
CA ALA A 274 15.69 -2.12 14.90
C ALA A 274 14.91 -3.36 14.46
N THR A 275 13.65 -3.20 14.04
CA THR A 275 12.84 -4.30 13.51
C THR A 275 13.39 -4.83 12.18
N ASP A 276 13.78 -3.93 11.24
CA ASP A 276 14.49 -4.33 10.01
C ASP A 276 15.78 -5.10 10.30
N LYS A 277 16.54 -4.62 11.29
CA LYS A 277 17.83 -5.21 11.66
C LYS A 277 17.72 -6.66 12.10
N ILE A 278 16.61 -7.09 12.72
CA ILE A 278 16.42 -8.49 13.15
C ILE A 278 16.54 -9.45 11.97
N ALA A 279 15.80 -9.18 10.89
CA ALA A 279 15.83 -10.03 9.70
C ALA A 279 17.17 -9.93 8.97
N ARG A 280 17.72 -8.73 8.86
CA ARG A 280 19.00 -8.45 8.20
C ARG A 280 20.17 -9.17 8.87
N ASP A 281 20.26 -9.14 10.19
CA ASP A 281 21.30 -9.85 10.95
C ASP A 281 21.27 -11.37 10.74
N ILE A 282 20.07 -11.97 10.63
CA ILE A 282 19.92 -13.40 10.36
C ILE A 282 20.41 -13.74 8.95
N ILE A 283 20.02 -12.95 7.95
CA ILE A 283 20.40 -13.14 6.55
C ILE A 283 21.93 -12.96 6.40
N ASP A 284 22.48 -11.91 6.97
CA ASP A 284 23.92 -11.64 6.91
C ASP A 284 24.73 -12.73 7.65
N GLY A 285 24.28 -13.14 8.83
CA GLY A 285 24.90 -14.22 9.62
C GLY A 285 24.87 -15.59 8.95
N ALA A 286 23.90 -15.84 8.06
CA ALA A 286 23.82 -17.06 7.25
C ALA A 286 24.74 -17.05 6.02
N GLY A 287 25.47 -15.94 5.78
CA GLY A 287 26.44 -15.78 4.69
C GLY A 287 25.84 -15.13 3.42
N TYR A 288 24.67 -14.49 3.53
CA TYR A 288 23.99 -13.80 2.43
C TYR A 288 24.10 -12.26 2.54
N SER A 289 25.16 -11.76 3.17
CA SER A 289 25.38 -10.32 3.32
C SER A 289 25.30 -9.59 1.97
N GLY A 290 24.55 -8.46 1.97
CA GLY A 290 24.31 -7.68 0.76
C GLY A 290 23.33 -8.31 -0.25
N ARG A 291 22.69 -9.45 0.08
CA ARG A 291 21.68 -10.11 -0.77
C ARG A 291 20.24 -9.78 -0.38
N PHE A 292 20.03 -9.05 0.71
CA PHE A 292 18.77 -8.45 1.11
C PHE A 292 18.85 -6.94 0.86
N GLY A 293 18.48 -6.51 -0.35
CA GLY A 293 18.76 -5.17 -0.87
C GLY A 293 17.65 -4.14 -0.66
N HIS A 294 16.50 -4.53 -0.08
CA HIS A 294 15.37 -3.63 0.21
C HIS A 294 15.09 -3.54 1.71
N SER A 295 14.10 -2.75 2.11
CA SER A 295 13.61 -2.66 3.49
C SER A 295 12.89 -3.93 3.91
N LEU A 296 12.78 -4.16 5.23
CA LEU A 296 12.01 -5.27 5.77
C LEU A 296 10.52 -5.14 5.47
N GLY A 297 10.01 -3.91 5.31
CA GLY A 297 8.61 -3.68 5.02
C GLY A 297 8.23 -2.21 5.01
N HIS A 298 6.96 -1.98 4.75
CA HIS A 298 6.32 -0.67 4.62
C HIS A 298 4.90 -0.69 5.14
N GLY A 299 4.34 0.49 5.37
CA GLY A 299 2.92 0.64 5.69
C GLY A 299 2.03 0.29 4.50
N VAL A 300 0.85 -0.23 4.78
CA VAL A 300 -0.18 -0.55 3.80
C VAL A 300 -1.51 0.07 4.22
N GLY A 301 -2.26 0.61 3.26
CA GLY A 301 -3.58 1.20 3.51
C GLY A 301 -4.32 1.51 2.21
N LEU A 302 -4.66 2.78 1.99
CA LEU A 302 -5.17 3.26 0.71
C LEU A 302 -4.07 3.33 -0.36
N GLU A 303 -2.82 3.52 0.04
CA GLU A 303 -1.65 3.33 -0.82
C GLU A 303 -1.00 2.00 -0.48
N ILE A 304 -0.40 1.37 -1.50
CA ILE A 304 0.36 0.12 -1.27
C ILE A 304 1.61 0.40 -0.44
N HIS A 305 2.26 1.53 -0.66
CA HIS A 305 3.40 1.99 0.12
C HIS A 305 3.04 3.28 0.86
N GLU A 306 2.83 3.18 2.16
CA GLU A 306 2.63 4.34 3.03
C GLU A 306 3.47 4.22 4.33
N ALA A 307 3.39 5.21 5.20
CA ALA A 307 4.08 5.16 6.50
C ALA A 307 3.44 4.12 7.44
N PRO A 308 4.25 3.50 8.34
CA PRO A 308 5.70 3.66 8.51
C PRO A 308 6.52 2.71 7.63
N ASN A 309 7.80 3.01 7.39
CA ASN A 309 8.74 2.10 6.74
C ASN A 309 9.58 1.35 7.78
N LEU A 310 9.75 0.04 7.60
CA LEU A 310 10.66 -0.80 8.36
C LEU A 310 12.00 -0.90 7.61
N SER A 311 12.87 0.08 7.80
CA SER A 311 14.11 0.19 7.02
C SER A 311 15.27 0.68 7.87
N PRO A 312 16.53 0.46 7.47
CA PRO A 312 17.70 0.98 8.19
C PRO A 312 17.70 2.49 8.39
N SER A 313 17.03 3.25 7.50
CA SER A 313 16.93 4.71 7.57
C SER A 313 15.83 5.22 8.52
N ALA A 314 14.98 4.36 9.04
CA ALA A 314 13.83 4.71 9.89
C ALA A 314 14.14 4.73 11.40
N SER A 315 15.41 4.94 11.77
CA SER A 315 15.82 5.03 13.19
C SER A 315 15.11 6.17 13.92
N GLY A 316 14.63 5.87 15.12
CA GLY A 316 13.86 6.81 15.95
C GLY A 316 12.37 6.89 15.60
N LYS A 317 11.91 6.24 14.52
CA LYS A 317 10.49 6.03 14.23
C LYS A 317 10.03 4.74 14.90
N VAL A 318 8.94 4.82 15.65
CA VAL A 318 8.42 3.67 16.38
C VAL A 318 7.06 3.23 15.84
N LEU A 319 6.81 1.94 15.92
CA LEU A 319 5.49 1.36 15.62
C LEU A 319 4.50 1.71 16.73
N VAL A 320 3.27 2.01 16.35
CA VAL A 320 2.19 2.33 17.27
C VAL A 320 0.93 1.52 16.95
N PRO A 321 0.03 1.31 17.92
CA PRO A 321 -1.23 0.63 17.64
C PRO A 321 -2.00 1.30 16.51
N GLY A 322 -2.50 0.49 15.56
CA GLY A 322 -3.15 0.94 14.33
C GLY A 322 -2.24 1.00 13.11
N ASP A 323 -0.92 0.88 13.25
CA ASP A 323 -0.04 0.67 12.09
C ASP A 323 -0.36 -0.69 11.44
N VAL A 324 -0.47 -0.70 10.10
CA VAL A 324 -0.47 -1.92 9.30
C VAL A 324 0.79 -1.91 8.46
N VAL A 325 1.62 -2.96 8.57
CA VAL A 325 2.91 -3.04 7.89
C VAL A 325 3.18 -4.43 7.33
N THR A 326 3.98 -4.49 6.26
CA THR A 326 4.52 -5.74 5.71
C THR A 326 5.76 -6.21 6.49
N VAL A 327 6.05 -7.51 6.44
CA VAL A 327 7.28 -8.14 6.94
C VAL A 327 7.75 -9.12 5.86
N GLU A 328 8.66 -8.65 5.00
CA GLU A 328 8.97 -9.24 3.69
C GLU A 328 10.47 -9.46 3.43
N PRO A 329 11.23 -10.10 4.30
CA PRO A 329 12.63 -10.34 4.02
C PRO A 329 12.81 -11.20 2.77
N GLY A 330 13.87 -10.91 1.99
CA GLY A 330 14.19 -11.67 0.79
C GLY A 330 15.69 -11.83 0.59
N ILE A 331 16.09 -12.89 -0.12
CA ILE A 331 17.47 -13.13 -0.55
C ILE A 331 17.47 -13.32 -2.07
N TYR A 332 18.30 -12.53 -2.76
CA TYR A 332 18.38 -12.53 -4.22
C TYR A 332 19.81 -12.76 -4.67
N ILE A 333 20.03 -13.88 -5.39
CA ILE A 333 21.33 -14.23 -5.96
C ILE A 333 21.30 -13.94 -7.45
N GLU A 334 21.90 -12.83 -7.83
CA GLU A 334 21.88 -12.33 -9.22
C GLU A 334 22.20 -13.42 -10.24
N GLY A 335 21.35 -13.52 -11.25
CA GLY A 335 21.47 -14.49 -12.34
C GLY A 335 21.21 -15.94 -11.93
N LYS A 336 20.83 -16.21 -10.68
CA LYS A 336 20.55 -17.57 -10.19
C LYS A 336 19.09 -17.72 -9.78
N TYR A 337 18.68 -17.17 -8.65
CA TYR A 337 17.30 -17.18 -8.14
C TYR A 337 17.17 -16.25 -6.91
N GLY A 338 15.95 -15.97 -6.51
CA GLY A 338 15.60 -15.28 -5.27
C GLY A 338 14.39 -15.88 -4.58
N CYS A 339 14.23 -15.55 -3.31
CA CYS A 339 13.10 -15.95 -2.49
C CYS A 339 12.69 -14.80 -1.57
N ARG A 340 11.39 -14.50 -1.49
CA ARG A 340 10.75 -13.60 -0.53
C ARG A 340 9.60 -14.33 0.14
N ILE A 341 9.42 -14.09 1.42
CA ILE A 341 8.27 -14.56 2.21
C ILE A 341 7.75 -13.36 2.98
N GLU A 342 6.49 -13.02 2.78
CA GLU A 342 5.88 -11.82 3.27
C GLU A 342 4.55 -12.07 3.93
N ASP A 343 4.35 -11.45 5.08
CA ASP A 343 3.06 -11.30 5.73
C ASP A 343 2.79 -9.82 6.00
N MET A 344 1.52 -9.49 6.14
CA MET A 344 1.05 -8.18 6.56
C MET A 344 0.45 -8.25 7.97
N VAL A 345 0.86 -7.33 8.85
CA VAL A 345 0.45 -7.33 10.26
C VAL A 345 -0.13 -5.99 10.70
N LEU A 346 -1.15 -6.04 11.55
CA LEU A 346 -1.67 -4.91 12.31
C LEU A 346 -0.99 -4.85 13.67
N ILE A 347 -0.42 -3.71 14.02
CA ILE A 347 0.10 -3.45 15.37
C ILE A 347 -1.07 -3.19 16.30
N THR A 348 -1.15 -3.96 17.39
CA THR A 348 -2.17 -3.87 18.45
C THR A 348 -1.58 -3.25 19.72
N GLU A 349 -2.39 -3.04 20.74
CA GLU A 349 -1.92 -2.49 22.03
C GLU A 349 -0.91 -3.42 22.74
N ASP A 350 -1.00 -4.73 22.51
CA ASP A 350 -0.25 -5.77 23.19
C ASP A 350 0.66 -6.62 22.30
N GLY A 351 0.76 -6.29 20.98
CA GLY A 351 1.61 -7.04 20.04
C GLY A 351 1.31 -6.75 18.59
N ALA A 352 1.17 -7.80 17.79
CA ALA A 352 0.81 -7.71 16.37
C ALA A 352 -0.17 -8.83 15.98
N HIS A 353 -1.16 -8.48 15.19
CA HIS A 353 -2.11 -9.42 14.58
C HIS A 353 -1.74 -9.64 13.12
N ASN A 354 -1.45 -10.90 12.76
CA ASN A 354 -1.10 -11.25 11.39
C ASN A 354 -2.38 -11.46 10.56
N PHE A 355 -2.52 -10.73 9.46
CA PHE A 355 -3.63 -10.87 8.52
C PHE A 355 -3.40 -11.99 7.52
N THR A 356 -2.14 -12.39 7.26
CA THR A 356 -1.80 -13.36 6.22
C THR A 356 -1.80 -14.77 6.77
N HIS A 357 -2.60 -15.66 6.18
CA HIS A 357 -2.82 -17.03 6.65
C HIS A 357 -2.26 -18.12 5.73
N SER A 358 -1.81 -17.76 4.54
CA SER A 358 -1.19 -18.70 3.60
C SER A 358 0.02 -19.40 4.19
N PRO A 359 0.21 -20.73 3.94
CA PRO A 359 1.32 -21.49 4.50
C PRO A 359 2.68 -20.89 4.08
N LYS A 360 3.64 -20.99 5.00
CA LYS A 360 5.03 -20.48 4.81
C LYS A 360 6.08 -21.58 4.72
N GLU A 361 5.68 -22.81 4.91
CA GLU A 361 6.56 -23.97 4.70
C GLU A 361 6.90 -24.08 3.21
N LEU A 362 8.10 -24.62 2.92
CA LEU A 362 8.52 -24.83 1.54
C LEU A 362 7.61 -25.82 0.82
N ILE A 363 6.87 -25.34 -0.16
CA ILE A 363 6.01 -26.17 -1.02
C ILE A 363 6.81 -26.56 -2.27
N GLU A 364 6.95 -27.85 -2.50
CA GLU A 364 7.51 -28.43 -3.73
C GLU A 364 6.37 -28.99 -4.59
N ILE A 365 6.23 -28.49 -5.83
CA ILE A 365 5.16 -28.80 -6.78
C ILE A 365 5.69 -29.64 -7.94
#